data_e4d34815c6cd05b3a70350b9e978aa5c
#
_entry.id   e4d34815c6cd05b3a70350b9e978aa5c
#
_cell.length_a   1.000
_cell.length_b   1.000
_cell.length_c   1.000
_cell.angle_alpha   90.00
_cell.angle_beta   90.00
_cell.angle_gamma   90.00
#
_symmetry.space_group_name_H-M   'P 1'
#
loop_
_entity.id
_entity.type
_entity.pdbx_description
1 polymer ?
#
loop_
_entity_poly.entity_id
_entity_poly.type
_entity_poly.pdbx_seq_one_letter_code
_entity_poly.pdbx_strand_id
1 'polypeptide(L)'
;MLLPKYKTYTVQDIYDLPEGTRAELIDGTMYMMAPPSRAHQEIVGEIFAVIRDYIKQKGGVCRPYVAPFAVFLNEDDHIYVEPDVSVICDPSKLNDKGCA
;
A
#
# COMPACT_ATOMS: atom_id res chain seq x y z
N MET A 1 7.50 -14.41 -2.73
CA MET A 1 8.60 -15.23 -2.17
C MET A 1 8.84 -14.87 -0.72
N LEU A 2 9.05 -15.86 0.12
CA LEU A 2 9.33 -15.65 1.54
C LEU A 2 10.85 -15.63 1.76
N LEU A 3 11.36 -14.59 2.41
CA LEU A 3 12.76 -14.48 2.78
C LEU A 3 13.04 -15.23 4.10
N PRO A 4 14.32 -15.49 4.43
CA PRO A 4 14.65 -16.29 5.63
C PRO A 4 13.98 -15.78 6.90
N LYS A 5 13.43 -16.68 7.70
CA LYS A 5 12.66 -16.35 8.91
C LYS A 5 13.53 -15.92 10.08
N TYR A 6 14.79 -16.30 10.10
CA TYR A 6 15.70 -15.94 11.18
C TYR A 6 16.12 -14.47 11.15
N LYS A 7 15.79 -13.74 10.07
CA LYS A 7 16.07 -12.31 9.96
C LYS A 7 14.77 -11.53 10.05
N THR A 8 14.75 -10.55 10.95
CA THR A 8 13.65 -9.61 11.09
C THR A 8 13.98 -8.36 10.29
N TYR A 9 13.11 -8.02 9.35
CA TYR A 9 13.28 -6.84 8.49
C TYR A 9 12.51 -5.65 9.06
N THR A 10 12.92 -4.46 8.64
CA THR A 10 12.29 -3.19 9.04
C THR A 10 11.84 -2.42 7.80
N VAL A 11 11.11 -1.32 8.03
CA VAL A 11 10.70 -0.42 6.95
C VAL A 11 11.91 0.10 6.18
N GLN A 12 13.04 0.36 6.85
CA GLN A 12 14.25 0.79 6.15
C GLN A 12 14.73 -0.27 5.15
N ASP A 13 14.58 -1.54 5.47
CA ASP A 13 14.94 -2.60 4.51
C ASP A 13 14.08 -2.55 3.25
N ILE A 14 12.81 -2.14 3.38
CA ILE A 14 11.95 -1.91 2.21
C ILE A 14 12.52 -0.77 1.35
N TYR A 15 12.91 0.33 1.97
CA TYR A 15 13.46 1.48 1.25
C TYR A 15 14.80 1.16 0.58
N ASP A 16 15.54 0.22 1.12
CA ASP A 16 16.85 -0.19 0.59
C ASP A 16 16.75 -1.19 -0.56
N LEU A 17 15.55 -1.65 -0.90
CA LEU A 17 15.36 -2.56 -2.04
C LEU A 17 15.74 -1.85 -3.36
N PRO A 18 16.23 -2.61 -4.36
CA PRO A 18 16.52 -2.04 -5.66
C PRO A 18 15.30 -1.36 -6.27
N GLU A 19 15.52 -0.29 -7.02
CA GLU A 19 14.46 0.42 -7.72
C GLU A 19 13.63 -0.56 -8.57
N GLY A 20 12.31 -0.40 -8.53
CA GLY A 20 11.39 -1.27 -9.24
C GLY A 20 11.02 -2.54 -8.49
N THR A 21 11.65 -2.81 -7.35
CA THR A 21 11.32 -3.95 -6.51
C THR A 21 10.32 -3.51 -5.44
N ARG A 22 9.23 -4.29 -5.30
CA ARG A 22 8.20 -4.01 -4.29
C ARG A 22 8.07 -5.20 -3.35
N ALA A 23 7.84 -4.89 -2.08
CA ALA A 23 7.62 -5.91 -1.05
C ALA A 23 6.70 -5.37 0.02
N GLU A 24 6.03 -6.27 0.72
CA GLU A 24 5.30 -5.96 1.94
C GLU A 24 6.05 -6.51 3.13
N LEU A 25 5.85 -5.90 4.29
CA LEU A 25 6.49 -6.29 5.53
C LEU A 25 5.39 -6.54 6.57
N ILE A 26 5.33 -7.77 7.07
CA ILE A 26 4.32 -8.17 8.06
C ILE A 26 5.04 -8.83 9.21
N ASP A 27 4.97 -8.20 10.38
CA ASP A 27 5.64 -8.66 11.61
C ASP A 27 7.12 -9.00 11.37
N GLY A 28 7.81 -8.15 10.60
CA GLY A 28 9.22 -8.32 10.32
C GLY A 28 9.56 -9.33 9.24
N THR A 29 8.57 -9.99 8.65
CA THR A 29 8.78 -10.92 7.52
C THR A 29 8.51 -10.19 6.21
N MET A 30 9.45 -10.26 5.28
CA MET A 30 9.35 -9.57 4.00
C MET A 30 8.77 -10.50 2.92
N TYR A 31 7.71 -10.04 2.27
CA TYR A 31 7.02 -10.75 1.19
C TYR A 31 7.22 -9.98 -0.11
N MET A 32 7.95 -10.57 -1.04
CA MET A 32 8.21 -9.94 -2.34
C MET A 32 6.93 -9.96 -3.18
N MET A 33 6.66 -8.85 -3.87
CA MET A 33 5.47 -8.67 -4.70
C MET A 33 5.82 -8.85 -6.18
N ALA A 34 4.97 -9.60 -6.88
CA ALA A 34 5.08 -9.75 -8.34
C ALA A 34 4.36 -8.58 -9.03
N PRO A 35 4.79 -8.21 -10.26
CA PRO A 35 4.05 -7.23 -11.05
C PRO A 35 2.62 -7.70 -11.31
N PRO A 36 1.62 -6.79 -11.25
CA PRO A 36 0.24 -7.16 -11.49
C PRO A 36 -0.01 -7.48 -12.97
N SER A 37 -1.02 -8.31 -13.24
CA SER A 37 -1.46 -8.58 -14.60
C SER A 37 -2.25 -7.38 -15.15
N ARG A 38 -2.43 -7.37 -16.48
CA ARG A 38 -3.28 -6.35 -17.12
C ARG A 38 -4.73 -6.45 -16.62
N ALA A 39 -5.26 -7.67 -16.46
CA ALA A 39 -6.61 -7.86 -15.96
C ALA A 39 -6.75 -7.30 -14.53
N HIS A 40 -5.77 -7.52 -13.69
CA HIS A 40 -5.73 -6.95 -12.35
C HIS A 40 -5.76 -5.42 -12.40
N GLN A 41 -4.97 -4.82 -13.28
CA GLN A 41 -4.92 -3.36 -13.43
C GLN A 41 -6.27 -2.79 -13.87
N GLU A 42 -6.95 -3.46 -14.80
CA GLU A 42 -8.27 -3.03 -15.26
C GLU A 42 -9.30 -3.06 -14.13
N ILE A 43 -9.29 -4.14 -13.33
CA ILE A 43 -10.22 -4.29 -12.20
C ILE A 43 -9.93 -3.21 -11.14
N VAL A 44 -8.68 -2.99 -10.81
CA VAL A 44 -8.29 -1.96 -9.83
C VAL A 44 -8.74 -0.58 -10.30
N GLY A 45 -8.55 -0.29 -11.59
CA GLY A 45 -8.97 0.98 -12.16
C GLY A 45 -10.48 1.20 -12.08
N GLU A 46 -11.26 0.17 -12.37
CA GLU A 46 -12.73 0.25 -12.27
C GLU A 46 -13.18 0.44 -10.82
N ILE A 47 -12.61 -0.31 -9.89
CA ILE A 47 -12.94 -0.16 -8.47
C ILE A 47 -12.60 1.25 -7.98
N PHE A 48 -11.43 1.74 -8.34
CA PHE A 48 -11.00 3.10 -7.99
C PHE A 48 -11.99 4.13 -8.51
N ALA A 49 -12.40 4.03 -9.78
CA ALA A 49 -13.32 4.98 -10.40
C ALA A 49 -14.67 4.99 -9.70
N VAL A 50 -15.22 3.81 -9.39
CA VAL A 50 -16.51 3.69 -8.69
C VAL A 50 -16.44 4.34 -7.31
N ILE A 51 -15.38 4.07 -6.56
CA ILE A 51 -15.20 4.64 -5.22
C ILE A 51 -15.04 6.15 -5.30
N ARG A 52 -14.21 6.64 -6.22
CA ARG A 52 -13.98 8.08 -6.39
C ARG A 52 -15.28 8.81 -6.73
N ASP A 53 -16.06 8.27 -7.68
CA ASP A 53 -17.30 8.90 -8.11
C ASP A 53 -18.32 8.89 -6.98
N TYR A 54 -18.41 7.81 -6.21
CA TYR A 54 -19.29 7.74 -5.06
C TYR A 54 -18.96 8.83 -4.03
N ILE A 55 -17.66 8.97 -3.69
CA ILE A 55 -17.21 9.98 -2.73
C ILE A 55 -17.58 11.39 -3.22
N LYS A 56 -17.36 11.67 -4.50
CA LYS A 56 -17.68 12.97 -5.09
C LYS A 56 -19.17 13.26 -5.05
N GLN A 57 -20.01 12.27 -5.38
CA GLN A 57 -21.47 12.45 -5.36
C GLN A 57 -22.00 12.74 -3.97
N LYS A 58 -21.38 12.15 -2.94
CA LYS A 58 -21.79 12.36 -1.55
C LYS A 58 -21.15 13.58 -0.91
N GLY A 59 -20.29 14.30 -1.61
CA GLY A 59 -19.57 15.44 -1.06
C GLY A 59 -18.62 15.05 0.06
N GLY A 60 -18.12 13.82 0.06
CA GLY A 60 -17.27 13.31 1.11
C GLY A 60 -15.84 13.82 1.04
N VAL A 61 -15.10 13.66 2.14
CA VAL A 61 -13.72 14.12 2.27
C VAL A 61 -12.71 12.97 2.10
N CYS A 62 -13.19 11.73 2.03
CA CYS A 62 -12.31 10.57 1.85
C CYS A 62 -11.64 10.62 0.49
N ARG A 63 -10.43 10.06 0.41
CA ARG A 63 -9.67 10.01 -0.83
C ARG A 63 -9.22 8.58 -1.12
N PRO A 64 -9.45 8.06 -2.35
CA PRO A 64 -8.97 6.75 -2.74
C PRO A 64 -7.57 6.84 -3.35
N TYR A 65 -6.77 5.81 -3.11
CA TYR A 65 -5.43 5.68 -3.69
C TYR A 65 -5.26 4.27 -4.23
N VAL A 66 -4.49 4.12 -5.31
CA VAL A 66 -4.13 2.82 -5.86
C VAL A 66 -2.67 2.52 -5.55
N ALA A 67 -2.33 1.24 -5.53
CA ALA A 67 -0.94 0.82 -5.32
C ALA A 67 -0.05 1.32 -6.48
N PRO A 68 1.22 1.60 -6.24
CA PRO A 68 1.90 1.52 -4.95
C PRO A 68 1.57 2.70 -4.04
N PHE A 69 1.04 2.40 -2.87
CA PHE A 69 0.69 3.39 -1.87
C PHE A 69 0.95 2.76 -0.50
N ALA A 70 1.94 3.28 0.21
CA ALA A 70 2.42 2.68 1.44
C ALA A 70 1.44 2.91 2.61
N VAL A 71 1.15 1.86 3.34
CA VAL A 71 0.36 1.95 4.57
C VAL A 71 1.21 1.39 5.72
N PHE A 72 1.44 2.24 6.72
CA PHE A 72 2.23 1.92 7.90
C PHE A 72 1.27 1.65 9.06
N LEU A 73 0.91 0.38 9.25
CA LEU A 73 -0.06 0.02 10.27
C LEU A 73 0.55 0.17 11.67
N ASN A 74 -0.21 0.82 12.56
CA ASN A 74 0.16 1.00 13.97
C ASN A 74 1.50 1.73 14.18
N GLU A 75 2.01 2.42 13.16
CA GLU A 75 3.33 3.07 13.20
C GLU A 75 4.44 2.10 13.58
N ASP A 76 4.24 0.82 13.30
CA ASP A 76 5.17 -0.25 13.63
C ASP A 76 6.24 -0.36 12.54
N ASP A 77 7.51 -0.32 12.94
CA ASP A 77 8.65 -0.41 12.01
C ASP A 77 8.78 -1.79 11.34
N HIS A 78 7.95 -2.74 11.75
CA HIS A 78 7.94 -4.10 11.22
C HIS A 78 6.70 -4.39 10.37
N ILE A 79 5.88 -3.36 10.07
CA ILE A 79 4.69 -3.53 9.25
C ILE A 79 4.63 -2.43 8.17
N TYR A 80 4.58 -2.87 6.91
CA TYR A 80 4.51 -1.99 5.75
C TYR A 80 3.76 -2.75 4.66
N VAL A 81 2.60 -2.25 4.25
CA VAL A 81 1.79 -2.91 3.22
C VAL A 81 1.46 -1.94 2.10
N GLU A 82 1.16 -2.49 0.92
CA GLU A 82 0.74 -1.72 -0.27
C GLU A 82 -0.55 -2.32 -0.81
N PRO A 83 -1.70 -2.02 -0.18
CA PRO A 83 -2.98 -2.53 -0.65
C PRO A 83 -3.27 -2.08 -2.09
N ASP A 84 -4.03 -2.89 -2.83
CA ASP A 84 -4.39 -2.56 -4.21
C ASP A 84 -5.17 -1.25 -4.30
N VAL A 85 -6.13 -1.07 -3.40
CA VAL A 85 -6.91 0.17 -3.28
C VAL A 85 -7.04 0.51 -1.80
N SER A 86 -6.77 1.77 -1.47
CA SER A 86 -6.90 2.28 -0.10
C SER A 86 -7.80 3.50 -0.10
N VAL A 87 -8.65 3.62 0.91
CA VAL A 87 -9.50 4.81 1.08
C VAL A 87 -9.16 5.44 2.42
N ILE A 88 -8.70 6.68 2.39
CA ILE A 88 -8.26 7.40 3.58
C ILE A 88 -9.22 8.56 3.83
N CYS A 89 -9.84 8.56 5.00
CA CYS A 89 -10.83 9.56 5.38
C CYS A 89 -10.31 10.60 6.37
N ASP A 90 -9.15 10.35 6.97
CA ASP A 90 -8.51 11.29 7.89
C ASP A 90 -7.25 11.86 7.23
N PRO A 91 -7.28 13.13 6.76
CA PRO A 91 -6.12 13.72 6.09
C PRO A 91 -4.86 13.77 6.96
N SER A 92 -5.01 13.78 8.28
CA SER A 92 -3.86 13.81 9.19
C SER A 92 -3.03 12.52 9.13
N LYS A 93 -3.58 11.46 8.58
CA LYS A 93 -2.88 10.18 8.37
C LYS A 93 -2.02 10.17 7.11
N LEU A 94 -2.20 11.13 6.22
CA LEU A 94 -1.48 11.18 4.95
C LEU A 94 -0.14 11.89 5.09
N ASN A 95 0.87 11.37 4.41
CA ASN A 95 2.19 11.98 4.30
C ASN A 95 2.75 11.73 2.90
N ASP A 96 3.96 12.22 2.62
CA ASP A 96 4.56 12.10 1.29
C ASP A 96 4.78 10.66 0.84
N LYS A 97 4.84 9.71 1.77
CA LYS A 97 5.08 8.30 1.46
C LYS A 97 3.81 7.47 1.38
N GLY A 98 2.72 7.94 1.99
CA GLY A 98 1.46 7.21 2.01
C GLY A 98 0.62 7.56 3.23
N CYS A 99 0.27 6.54 4.03
CA CYS A 99 -0.62 6.68 5.18
C CYS A 99 -0.01 6.00 6.40
N ALA A 100 -0.04 6.70 7.51
CA ALA A 100 0.44 6.15 8.78
C ALA A 100 -0.62 6.28 9.88
#